data_1ef490ae042afe4b5115d893804efb75
#
_entry.id   1ef490ae042afe4b5115d893804efb75
#
_cell.length_a   1.000
_cell.length_b   1.000
_cell.length_c   1.000
_cell.angle_alpha   90.00
_cell.angle_beta   90.00
_cell.angle_gamma   90.00
#
_symmetry.space_group_name_H-M   'P 1'
#
loop_
_entity.id
_entity.type
_entity.pdbx_description
1 polymer ?
#
loop_
_entity_poly.entity_id
_entity_poly.type
_entity_poly.pdbx_seq_one_letter_code
_entity_poly.pdbx_strand_id
1 'polypeptide(L)'
;MALPMIRGMKDDSVEPVQKFFESNSFDAWEFDLFELEVLTKNHSLWFLGMILFEHYKIVDIFKINTNKLSNFLLHLESTYQYDKTNNNPYHNQTHGADVLQTTAHFCTTGPIQKRLRVIHGFAVFVAAMGHDYRREYADVVYMQILYISFFLSFV
;
A
#
# COMPACT_ATOMS: atom_id res chain seq x y z
N MET A 1 18.95 -4.61 0.78
CA MET A 1 18.03 -4.64 -0.38
C MET A 1 17.93 -3.22 -0.90
N ALA A 2 18.25 -2.96 -2.17
CA ALA A 2 18.05 -1.62 -2.71
C ALA A 2 16.53 -1.39 -2.72
N LEU A 3 16.06 -0.40 -1.98
CA LEU A 3 14.68 0.03 -2.08
C LEU A 3 14.43 0.47 -3.52
N PRO A 4 13.28 0.15 -4.11
CA PRO A 4 12.94 0.67 -5.41
C PRO A 4 13.03 2.19 -5.33
N MET A 5 13.80 2.77 -6.25
CA MET A 5 13.94 4.22 -6.31
C MET A 5 12.55 4.83 -6.47
N ILE A 6 12.10 5.47 -5.44
CA ILE A 6 10.84 6.20 -5.42
C ILE A 6 11.03 7.39 -6.36
N ARG A 7 10.74 7.19 -7.65
CA ARG A 7 10.84 8.22 -8.67
C ARG A 7 9.87 9.34 -8.34
N GLY A 8 10.40 10.47 -7.91
CA GLY A 8 9.62 11.70 -7.69
C GLY A 8 9.74 12.31 -6.29
N MET A 9 10.41 11.66 -5.34
CA MET A 9 10.78 12.33 -4.10
C MET A 9 12.02 13.20 -4.30
N LYS A 10 11.99 14.37 -3.67
CA LYS A 10 13.20 15.22 -3.56
C LYS A 10 14.22 14.47 -2.71
N ASP A 11 15.48 14.59 -3.07
CA ASP A 11 16.64 13.90 -2.50
C ASP A 11 16.69 13.83 -0.97
N ASP A 12 16.23 14.89 -0.31
CA ASP A 12 16.31 15.04 1.16
C ASP A 12 15.40 14.07 1.96
N SER A 13 14.43 13.43 1.31
CA SER A 13 13.47 12.52 1.96
C SER A 13 13.79 11.04 1.72
N VAL A 14 14.65 10.72 0.78
CA VAL A 14 14.95 9.33 0.38
C VAL A 14 15.83 8.63 1.41
N GLU A 15 16.89 9.29 1.88
CA GLU A 15 17.85 8.69 2.80
C GLU A 15 17.25 8.30 4.16
N PRO A 16 16.43 9.12 4.83
CA PRO A 16 15.79 8.74 6.09
C PRO A 16 14.85 7.52 5.93
N VAL A 17 14.06 7.48 4.86
CA VAL A 17 13.17 6.35 4.57
C VAL A 17 13.97 5.08 4.25
N GLN A 18 15.08 5.20 3.53
CA GLN A 18 15.95 4.08 3.25
C GLN A 18 16.55 3.50 4.53
N LYS A 19 17.08 4.34 5.41
CA LYS A 19 17.60 3.92 6.72
C LYS A 19 16.52 3.25 7.57
N PHE A 20 15.31 3.78 7.56
CA PHE A 20 14.19 3.18 8.27
C PHE A 20 13.95 1.73 7.82
N PHE A 21 13.92 1.45 6.52
CA PHE A 21 13.72 0.10 6.00
C PHE A 21 14.95 -0.82 6.12
N GLU A 22 16.14 -0.30 6.40
CA GLU A 22 17.30 -1.11 6.75
C GLU A 22 17.19 -1.74 8.14
N SER A 23 16.48 -1.08 9.07
CA SER A 23 16.28 -1.54 10.44
C SER A 23 14.88 -2.09 10.71
N ASN A 24 13.90 -1.78 9.88
CA ASN A 24 12.51 -2.19 10.04
C ASN A 24 12.05 -3.01 8.84
N SER A 25 11.76 -4.29 9.04
CA SER A 25 11.16 -5.10 7.98
C SER A 25 9.67 -4.79 7.87
N PHE A 26 9.19 -4.47 6.65
CA PHE A 26 7.79 -4.14 6.38
C PHE A 26 6.82 -5.30 6.69
N ASP A 27 7.33 -6.51 6.83
CA ASP A 27 6.57 -7.71 7.22
C ASP A 27 6.78 -8.12 8.69
N ALA A 28 7.50 -7.32 9.48
CA ALA A 28 7.63 -7.56 10.92
C ALA A 28 6.35 -7.16 11.67
N TRP A 29 6.07 -7.87 12.76
CA TRP A 29 4.94 -7.50 13.63
C TRP A 29 5.15 -6.15 14.33
N GLU A 30 6.40 -5.85 14.70
CA GLU A 30 6.81 -4.62 15.38
C GLU A 30 7.14 -3.47 14.43
N PHE A 31 6.61 -3.50 13.20
CA PHE A 31 6.87 -2.43 12.23
C PHE A 31 6.31 -1.09 12.71
N ASP A 32 7.17 -0.06 12.81
CA ASP A 32 6.76 1.27 13.26
C ASP A 32 6.16 2.09 12.11
N LEU A 33 4.87 1.93 11.93
CA LEU A 33 4.13 2.65 10.91
C LEU A 33 4.04 4.17 11.18
N PHE A 34 4.02 4.57 12.46
CA PHE A 34 3.93 6.00 12.80
C PHE A 34 5.24 6.73 12.49
N GLU A 35 6.38 6.07 12.70
CA GLU A 35 7.66 6.62 12.24
C GLU A 35 7.68 6.74 10.71
N LEU A 36 7.22 5.72 9.98
CA LEU A 36 7.11 5.79 8.53
C LEU A 36 6.21 6.95 8.08
N GLU A 37 5.07 7.16 8.73
CA GLU A 37 4.14 8.26 8.42
C GLU A 37 4.82 9.63 8.52
N VAL A 38 5.62 9.84 9.57
CA VAL A 38 6.39 11.08 9.76
C VAL A 38 7.46 11.24 8.69
N LEU A 39 8.26 10.20 8.44
CA LEU A 39 9.35 10.21 7.46
C LEU A 39 8.83 10.43 6.03
N THR A 40 7.66 9.89 5.71
CA THR A 40 7.04 9.99 4.38
C THR A 40 6.13 11.21 4.23
N LYS A 41 6.02 12.06 5.26
CA LYS A 41 5.15 13.25 5.26
C LYS A 41 3.70 12.91 4.92
N ASN A 42 3.15 11.93 5.60
CA ASN A 42 1.79 11.41 5.45
C ASN A 42 1.53 10.66 4.13
N HIS A 43 2.55 9.98 3.58
CA HIS A 43 2.45 9.13 2.40
C HIS A 43 2.79 7.66 2.68
N SER A 44 2.53 7.18 3.89
CA SER A 44 2.88 5.80 4.32
C SER A 44 2.18 4.73 3.47
N LEU A 45 0.91 4.93 3.11
CA LEU A 45 0.15 4.00 2.28
C LEU A 45 0.76 3.87 0.88
N TRP A 46 1.11 4.99 0.27
CA TRP A 46 1.75 5.01 -1.05
C TRP A 46 3.11 4.30 -1.02
N PHE A 47 3.93 4.61 0.00
CA PHE A 47 5.26 4.01 0.16
C PHE A 47 5.19 2.49 0.34
N LEU A 48 4.37 2.03 1.29
CA LEU A 48 4.19 0.60 1.53
C LEU A 48 3.62 -0.12 0.30
N GLY A 49 2.64 0.48 -0.37
CA GLY A 49 2.08 -0.07 -1.59
C GLY A 49 3.14 -0.27 -2.67
N MET A 50 3.96 0.76 -2.94
CA MET A 50 5.04 0.66 -3.92
C MET A 50 6.07 -0.42 -3.56
N ILE A 51 6.52 -0.45 -2.29
CA ILE A 51 7.51 -1.42 -1.81
C ILE A 51 7.00 -2.85 -1.89
N LEU A 52 5.77 -3.10 -1.43
CA LEU A 52 5.19 -4.43 -1.42
C LEU A 52 4.98 -4.96 -2.84
N PHE A 53 4.48 -4.13 -3.76
CA PHE A 53 4.27 -4.53 -5.15
C PHE A 53 5.59 -4.89 -5.84
N GLU A 54 6.67 -4.17 -5.56
CA GLU A 54 8.00 -4.50 -6.09
C GLU A 54 8.62 -5.73 -5.41
N HIS A 55 8.57 -5.79 -4.08
CA HIS A 55 9.14 -6.89 -3.30
C HIS A 55 8.54 -8.23 -3.70
N TYR A 56 7.21 -8.30 -3.83
CA TYR A 56 6.51 -9.53 -4.23
C TYR A 56 6.50 -9.76 -5.74
N LYS A 57 7.30 -8.99 -6.51
CA LYS A 57 7.40 -9.11 -7.96
C LYS A 57 6.07 -8.95 -8.70
N ILE A 58 5.10 -8.29 -8.08
CA ILE A 58 3.78 -8.03 -8.67
C ILE A 58 3.94 -7.14 -9.90
N VAL A 59 4.77 -6.09 -9.80
CA VAL A 59 5.06 -5.17 -10.90
C VAL A 59 5.64 -5.92 -12.10
N ASP A 60 6.62 -6.77 -11.88
CA ASP A 60 7.32 -7.50 -12.95
C ASP A 60 6.41 -8.56 -13.60
N ILE A 61 5.73 -9.37 -12.78
CA ILE A 61 4.92 -10.51 -13.23
C ILE A 61 3.70 -10.05 -14.03
N PHE A 62 3.04 -9.00 -13.56
CA PHE A 62 1.86 -8.44 -14.23
C PHE A 62 2.19 -7.28 -15.18
N LYS A 63 3.48 -6.97 -15.38
CA LYS A 63 3.96 -5.88 -16.26
C LYS A 63 3.28 -4.55 -15.95
N ILE A 64 3.09 -4.25 -14.68
CA ILE A 64 2.42 -3.05 -14.23
C ILE A 64 3.28 -1.82 -14.55
N ASN A 65 2.68 -0.82 -15.17
CA ASN A 65 3.34 0.46 -15.36
C ASN A 65 3.48 1.18 -14.02
N THR A 66 4.71 1.39 -13.55
CA THR A 66 5.00 1.98 -12.24
C THR A 66 4.43 3.39 -12.03
N ASN A 67 4.35 4.20 -13.11
CA ASN A 67 3.71 5.51 -13.02
C ASN A 67 2.20 5.40 -12.80
N LYS A 68 1.54 4.43 -13.46
CA LYS A 68 0.11 4.17 -13.23
C LYS A 68 -0.14 3.65 -11.81
N LEU A 69 0.71 2.75 -11.32
CA LEU A 69 0.64 2.25 -9.95
C LEU A 69 0.81 3.40 -8.95
N SER A 70 1.83 4.23 -9.12
CA SER A 70 2.07 5.40 -8.28
C SER A 70 0.86 6.35 -8.26
N ASN A 71 0.31 6.69 -9.42
CA ASN A 71 -0.87 7.54 -9.52
C ASN A 71 -2.10 6.92 -8.87
N PHE A 72 -2.28 5.60 -9.00
CA PHE A 72 -3.36 4.87 -8.33
C PHE A 72 -3.23 4.95 -6.81
N LEU A 73 -2.03 4.69 -6.27
CA LEU A 73 -1.78 4.74 -4.83
C LEU A 73 -1.96 6.15 -4.26
N LEU A 74 -1.48 7.19 -4.96
CA LEU A 74 -1.70 8.59 -4.57
C LEU A 74 -3.19 8.95 -4.59
N HIS A 75 -3.91 8.50 -5.61
CA HIS A 75 -5.36 8.73 -5.67
C HIS A 75 -6.07 8.02 -4.52
N LEU A 76 -5.73 6.77 -4.26
CA LEU A 76 -6.30 5.98 -3.16
C LEU A 76 -6.04 6.68 -1.81
N GLU A 77 -4.80 7.08 -1.55
CA GLU A 77 -4.40 7.80 -0.33
C GLU A 77 -5.17 9.12 -0.17
N SER A 78 -5.36 9.86 -1.27
CA SER A 78 -6.14 11.11 -1.25
C SER A 78 -7.61 10.91 -0.88
N THR A 79 -8.18 9.74 -1.15
CA THR A 79 -9.57 9.43 -0.77
C THR A 79 -9.76 9.19 0.71
N TYR A 80 -8.74 8.68 1.39
CA TYR A 80 -8.73 8.58 2.85
C TYR A 80 -8.68 9.96 3.53
N GLN A 81 -8.09 10.94 2.85
CA GLN A 81 -7.96 12.32 3.36
C GLN A 81 -9.20 13.18 3.08
N TYR A 82 -10.15 12.69 2.29
CA TYR A 82 -11.26 13.52 1.80
C TYR A 82 -12.19 14.01 2.92
N ASP A 83 -12.27 13.30 4.04
CA ASP A 83 -13.14 13.68 5.16
C ASP A 83 -12.45 14.60 6.19
N LYS A 84 -11.84 15.69 5.71
CA LYS A 84 -11.29 16.72 6.58
C LYS A 84 -12.37 17.46 7.39
N THR A 85 -13.64 17.34 6.99
CA THR A 85 -14.76 18.05 7.63
C THR A 85 -15.36 17.27 8.79
N ASN A 86 -15.29 15.95 8.79
CA ASN A 86 -15.91 15.08 9.80
C ASN A 86 -14.96 14.63 10.91
N ASN A 87 -13.72 15.13 10.93
CA ASN A 87 -12.75 14.83 11.98
C ASN A 87 -12.65 13.32 12.28
N ASN A 88 -12.50 12.50 11.21
CA ASN A 88 -12.37 11.05 11.35
C ASN A 88 -10.93 10.71 11.69
N PRO A 89 -10.57 10.54 12.97
CA PRO A 89 -9.20 10.34 13.38
C PRO A 89 -8.70 8.92 13.08
N TYR A 90 -9.59 7.98 12.73
CA TYR A 90 -9.25 6.58 12.61
C TYR A 90 -9.17 6.11 11.14
N HIS A 91 -10.22 6.36 10.32
CA HIS A 91 -10.26 5.89 8.93
C HIS A 91 -9.50 6.84 7.99
N ASN A 92 -8.21 6.90 8.15
CA ASN A 92 -7.28 7.74 7.39
C ASN A 92 -6.26 6.87 6.63
N GLN A 93 -5.35 7.50 5.89
CA GLN A 93 -4.32 6.80 5.11
C GLN A 93 -3.37 5.95 5.98
N THR A 94 -3.12 6.38 7.24
CA THR A 94 -2.30 5.62 8.19
C THR A 94 -2.97 4.29 8.55
N HIS A 95 -4.30 4.30 8.77
CA HIS A 95 -5.06 3.08 8.98
C HIS A 95 -5.03 2.17 7.74
N GLY A 96 -5.18 2.74 6.53
CA GLY A 96 -5.05 1.97 5.28
C GLY A 96 -3.67 1.32 5.14
N ALA A 97 -2.62 2.03 5.54
CA ALA A 97 -1.25 1.52 5.56
C ALA A 97 -1.05 0.43 6.63
N ASP A 98 -1.65 0.58 7.80
CA ASP A 98 -1.62 -0.41 8.89
C ASP A 98 -2.27 -1.73 8.46
N VAL A 99 -3.44 -1.66 7.86
CA VAL A 99 -4.14 -2.85 7.34
C VAL A 99 -3.32 -3.51 6.22
N LEU A 100 -2.68 -2.73 5.35
CA LEU A 100 -1.81 -3.26 4.30
C LEU A 100 -0.57 -3.94 4.89
N GLN A 101 0.11 -3.33 5.86
CA GLN A 101 1.29 -3.87 6.52
C GLN A 101 0.95 -5.16 7.29
N THR A 102 -0.09 -5.14 8.10
CA THR A 102 -0.57 -6.34 8.83
C THR A 102 -0.93 -7.47 7.87
N THR A 103 -1.55 -7.16 6.75
CA THR A 103 -1.86 -8.12 5.69
C THR A 103 -0.58 -8.72 5.09
N ALA A 104 0.44 -7.90 4.83
CA ALA A 104 1.74 -8.39 4.36
C ALA A 104 2.40 -9.31 5.37
N HIS A 105 2.38 -8.96 6.66
CA HIS A 105 2.86 -9.82 7.74
C HIS A 105 2.21 -11.19 7.70
N PHE A 106 0.88 -11.28 7.66
CA PHE A 106 0.18 -12.57 7.60
C PHE A 106 0.43 -13.34 6.30
N CYS A 107 0.69 -12.66 5.19
CA CYS A 107 1.04 -13.31 3.93
C CYS A 107 2.45 -13.91 3.93
N THR A 108 3.36 -13.41 4.76
CA THR A 108 4.76 -13.86 4.83
C THR A 108 5.02 -14.83 5.95
N THR A 109 4.14 -14.87 6.95
CA THR A 109 4.30 -15.71 8.15
C THR A 109 3.38 -16.93 8.13
N GLY A 110 3.87 -18.04 8.70
CA GLY A 110 3.07 -19.22 8.93
C GLY A 110 2.72 -20.05 7.68
N PRO A 111 1.69 -20.91 7.77
CA PRO A 111 1.37 -21.89 6.73
C PRO A 111 0.75 -21.27 5.46
N ILE A 112 0.22 -20.07 5.54
CA ILE A 112 -0.42 -19.37 4.41
C ILE A 112 0.62 -19.03 3.34
N GLN A 113 1.80 -18.58 3.72
CA GLN A 113 2.90 -18.22 2.81
C GLN A 113 3.16 -19.28 1.74
N LYS A 114 3.18 -20.57 2.13
CA LYS A 114 3.46 -21.70 1.22
C LYS A 114 2.37 -21.94 0.17
N ARG A 115 1.18 -21.36 0.36
CA ARG A 115 0.00 -21.57 -0.50
C ARG A 115 -0.34 -20.35 -1.34
N LEU A 116 0.21 -19.19 -1.01
CA LEU A 116 -0.04 -17.96 -1.75
C LEU A 116 0.78 -17.93 -3.03
N ARG A 117 0.09 -17.75 -4.16
CA ARG A 117 0.69 -17.36 -5.43
C ARG A 117 0.70 -15.83 -5.52
N VAL A 118 1.53 -15.27 -6.39
CA VAL A 118 1.65 -13.81 -6.57
C VAL A 118 0.29 -13.14 -6.85
N ILE A 119 -0.59 -13.80 -7.60
CA ILE A 119 -1.94 -13.29 -7.88
C ILE A 119 -2.78 -13.13 -6.61
N HIS A 120 -2.62 -14.03 -5.63
CA HIS A 120 -3.33 -13.93 -4.35
C HIS A 120 -2.80 -12.75 -3.54
N GLY A 121 -1.47 -12.56 -3.48
CA GLY A 121 -0.84 -11.40 -2.84
C GLY A 121 -1.31 -10.10 -3.47
N PHE A 122 -1.33 -10.03 -4.80
CA PHE A 122 -1.86 -8.87 -5.51
C PHE A 122 -3.30 -8.54 -5.10
N ALA A 123 -4.20 -9.52 -5.17
CA ALA A 123 -5.60 -9.32 -4.82
C ALA A 123 -5.80 -8.89 -3.37
N VAL A 124 -5.07 -9.51 -2.43
CA VAL A 124 -5.19 -9.24 -0.99
C VAL A 124 -4.62 -7.86 -0.65
N PHE A 125 -3.50 -7.44 -1.24
CA PHE A 125 -2.93 -6.11 -1.01
C PHE A 125 -3.84 -5.01 -1.55
N VAL A 126 -4.40 -5.18 -2.77
CA VAL A 126 -5.37 -4.21 -3.30
C VAL A 126 -6.61 -4.14 -2.42
N ALA A 127 -7.10 -5.27 -1.92
CA ALA A 127 -8.22 -5.31 -0.99
C ALA A 127 -7.91 -4.59 0.33
N ALA A 128 -6.73 -4.84 0.90
CA ALA A 128 -6.27 -4.21 2.14
C ALA A 128 -6.17 -2.68 2.00
N MET A 129 -5.52 -2.21 0.91
CA MET A 129 -5.37 -0.78 0.67
C MET A 129 -6.69 -0.05 0.44
N GLY A 130 -7.68 -0.72 -0.13
CA GLY A 130 -8.93 -0.10 -0.56
C GLY A 130 -10.14 -0.40 0.32
N HIS A 131 -9.98 -1.11 1.45
CA HIS A 131 -11.12 -1.60 2.24
C HIS A 131 -12.05 -0.49 2.76
N ASP A 132 -11.52 0.71 3.02
CA ASP A 132 -12.25 1.90 3.48
C ASP A 132 -12.35 3.00 2.40
N TYR A 133 -12.10 2.66 1.14
CA TYR A 133 -12.18 3.61 0.04
C TYR A 133 -13.56 4.26 -0.02
N ARG A 134 -13.64 5.59 0.14
CA ARG A 134 -14.88 6.37 0.10
C ARG A 134 -15.99 5.76 0.96
N ARG A 135 -15.69 5.45 2.20
CA ARG A 135 -16.61 4.76 3.12
C ARG A 135 -18.02 5.36 3.21
N GLU A 136 -18.16 6.67 2.99
CA GLU A 136 -19.46 7.34 2.97
C GLU A 136 -20.36 6.92 1.80
N TYR A 137 -19.77 6.37 0.74
CA TYR A 137 -20.46 5.93 -0.50
C TYR A 137 -20.27 4.44 -0.77
N ALA A 138 -19.72 3.70 0.18
CA ALA A 138 -19.33 2.31 -0.04
C ALA A 138 -20.54 1.37 -0.07
N ASP A 139 -21.21 1.37 -1.18
CA ASP A 139 -21.80 0.13 -1.67
C ASP A 139 -20.63 -0.82 -1.99
N VAL A 140 -20.61 -1.98 -1.32
CA VAL A 140 -19.64 -3.07 -1.53
C VAL A 140 -19.46 -3.40 -3.03
N VAL A 141 -20.49 -3.16 -3.82
CA VAL A 141 -20.51 -3.31 -5.30
C VAL A 141 -19.51 -2.37 -5.99
N TYR A 142 -19.33 -1.14 -5.48
CA TYR A 142 -18.41 -0.17 -6.10
C TYR A 142 -16.94 -0.59 -5.92
N MET A 143 -16.61 -1.16 -4.78
CA MET A 143 -15.27 -1.71 -4.52
C MET A 143 -14.99 -2.91 -5.42
N GLN A 144 -15.94 -3.82 -5.59
CA GLN A 144 -15.80 -4.95 -6.52
C GLN A 144 -15.62 -4.49 -7.96
N ILE A 145 -16.32 -3.45 -8.40
CA ILE A 145 -16.17 -2.89 -9.75
C ILE A 145 -14.79 -2.23 -9.91
N LEU A 146 -14.29 -1.49 -8.91
CA LEU A 146 -12.95 -0.91 -8.93
C LEU A 146 -11.87 -2.00 -8.99
N TYR A 147 -11.99 -3.06 -8.20
CA TYR A 147 -11.06 -4.19 -8.25
C TYR A 147 -11.05 -4.86 -9.61
N ILE A 148 -12.23 -5.11 -10.20
CA ILE A 148 -12.37 -5.72 -11.53
C ILE A 148 -11.84 -4.78 -12.61
N SER A 149 -12.18 -3.48 -12.57
CA SER A 149 -11.72 -2.49 -13.55
C SER A 149 -10.21 -2.26 -13.46
N PHE A 150 -9.66 -2.22 -12.26
CA PHE A 150 -8.22 -2.17 -12.05
C PHE A 150 -7.55 -3.42 -12.62
N PHE A 151 -8.08 -4.59 -12.31
CA PHE A 151 -7.56 -5.86 -12.82
C PHE A 151 -7.57 -5.91 -14.35
N LEU A 152 -8.69 -5.52 -14.98
CA LEU A 152 -8.86 -5.51 -16.45
C LEU A 152 -8.01 -4.45 -17.15
N SER A 153 -7.59 -3.38 -16.45
CA SER A 153 -6.72 -2.36 -17.05
C SER A 153 -5.24 -2.75 -17.07
N PHE A 154 -4.86 -3.87 -16.43
CA PHE A 154 -3.49 -4.40 -16.39
C PHE A 154 -3.31 -5.73 -17.14
N VAL A 155 -4.38 -6.33 -17.61
CA VAL A 155 -4.37 -7.50 -18.48
C VAL A 155 -4.55 -7.06 -19.94
#